data_9243447fdd788741c35d264deb33eeff
#
_entry.id   9243447fdd788741c35d264deb33eeff
#
_cell.length_a   1.000
_cell.length_b   1.000
_cell.length_c   1.000
_cell.angle_alpha   90.00
_cell.angle_beta   90.00
_cell.angle_gamma   90.00
#
_symmetry.space_group_name_H-M   'P 1'
#
loop_
_entity.id
_entity.type
_entity.pdbx_description
1 polymer ?
#
loop_
_entity_poly.entity_id
_entity_poly.type
_entity_poly.pdbx_seq_one_letter_code
_entity_poly.pdbx_strand_id
1 'polypeptide(L)'
;LFMGLSTMSGAMSGMKDSPAVVHMFASLRTPFLAVILGAVLTAIIQSSSVTVSIMVLLANQGLMGMDIGMYIILGCNIGACTSAVLASLNGKKDAKRAAAIHLIFNVIGTIIVYIIFKLCVHQIVDGLVYVTGNNLGRVVAYAHIAIKIFQVIILMPFIQGIVKLTYLFVHGDDRKVGYRDSY
;
A
#
# COMPACT_ATOMS: atom_id res chain seq x y z
N LEU A 1 -16.77 0.70 -15.12
CA LEU A 1 -16.05 -0.04 -14.09
C LEU A 1 -16.14 -1.55 -14.33
N PHE A 2 -17.36 -2.14 -14.41
CA PHE A 2 -17.54 -3.59 -14.57
C PHE A 2 -16.98 -4.12 -15.89
N MET A 3 -17.12 -3.40 -17.00
CA MET A 3 -16.52 -3.77 -18.29
C MET A 3 -14.97 -3.78 -18.20
N GLY A 4 -14.37 -2.78 -17.56
CA GLY A 4 -12.92 -2.75 -17.36
C GLY A 4 -12.42 -3.92 -16.52
N LEU A 5 -13.12 -4.28 -15.44
CA LEU A 5 -12.81 -5.45 -14.61
C LEU A 5 -12.96 -6.75 -15.40
N SER A 6 -13.99 -6.89 -16.22
CA SER A 6 -14.19 -8.06 -17.08
C SER A 6 -13.09 -8.19 -18.13
N THR A 7 -12.72 -7.09 -18.79
CA THR A 7 -11.62 -7.07 -19.77
C THR A 7 -10.28 -7.40 -19.12
N MET A 8 -9.99 -6.86 -17.94
CA MET A 8 -8.79 -7.20 -17.17
C MET A 8 -8.78 -8.69 -16.78
N SER A 9 -9.91 -9.21 -16.30
CA SER A 9 -10.03 -10.63 -15.95
C SER A 9 -9.77 -11.54 -17.14
N GLY A 10 -10.31 -11.20 -18.33
CA GLY A 10 -10.08 -11.91 -19.56
C GLY A 10 -8.61 -11.86 -20.01
N ALA A 11 -7.98 -10.70 -19.95
CA ALA A 11 -6.56 -10.56 -20.28
C ALA A 11 -5.66 -11.35 -19.31
N MET A 12 -5.99 -11.36 -18.02
CA MET A 12 -5.22 -12.06 -17.01
C MET A 12 -5.45 -13.58 -17.00
N SER A 13 -6.56 -14.08 -17.56
CA SER A 13 -6.78 -15.52 -17.68
C SER A 13 -5.72 -16.19 -18.55
N GLY A 14 -5.21 -15.50 -19.58
CA GLY A 14 -4.08 -15.97 -20.40
C GLY A 14 -2.74 -15.98 -19.66
N MET A 15 -2.60 -15.19 -18.59
CA MET A 15 -1.38 -15.17 -17.78
C MET A 15 -1.28 -16.39 -16.84
N LYS A 16 -2.40 -17.04 -16.52
CA LYS A 16 -2.45 -18.23 -15.68
C LYS A 16 -1.63 -19.39 -16.25
N ASP A 17 -1.59 -19.49 -17.56
CA ASP A 17 -0.89 -20.57 -18.29
C ASP A 17 0.56 -20.18 -18.63
N SER A 18 0.99 -18.96 -18.31
CA SER A 18 2.36 -18.52 -18.54
C SER A 18 3.30 -19.08 -17.46
N PRO A 19 4.28 -19.94 -17.82
CA PRO A 19 5.24 -20.48 -16.86
C PRO A 19 6.02 -19.40 -16.12
N ALA A 20 6.32 -18.27 -16.78
CA ALA A 20 7.03 -17.15 -16.18
C ALA A 20 6.22 -16.49 -15.05
N VAL A 21 4.92 -16.29 -15.26
CA VAL A 21 4.02 -15.70 -14.25
C VAL A 21 3.83 -16.65 -13.08
N VAL A 22 3.57 -17.93 -13.35
CA VAL A 22 3.44 -18.96 -12.30
C VAL A 22 4.72 -19.05 -11.48
N HIS A 23 5.90 -19.05 -12.15
CA HIS A 23 7.19 -19.07 -11.47
C HIS A 23 7.45 -17.82 -10.64
N MET A 24 7.07 -16.64 -11.13
CA MET A 24 7.20 -15.38 -10.40
C MET A 24 6.37 -15.42 -9.09
N PHE A 25 5.10 -15.82 -9.16
CA PHE A 25 4.25 -15.91 -7.96
C PHE A 25 4.65 -17.09 -7.06
N ALA A 26 5.09 -18.22 -7.60
CA ALA A 26 5.62 -19.33 -6.81
C ALA A 26 6.91 -18.97 -6.06
N SER A 27 7.72 -18.05 -6.62
CA SER A 27 8.92 -17.54 -5.95
C SER A 27 8.64 -16.54 -4.83
N LEU A 28 7.44 -15.97 -4.78
CA LEU A 28 7.00 -15.05 -3.70
C LEU A 28 6.69 -15.79 -2.38
N ARG A 29 7.57 -16.72 -2.02
CA ARG A 29 7.44 -17.45 -0.74
C ARG A 29 7.83 -16.63 0.48
N THR A 30 8.54 -15.52 0.27
CA THR A 30 8.99 -14.66 1.38
C THR A 30 8.06 -13.45 1.51
N PRO A 31 7.47 -13.24 2.68
CA PRO A 31 6.60 -12.09 2.95
C PRO A 31 7.23 -10.74 2.61
N PHE A 32 8.54 -10.61 2.83
CA PHE A 32 9.28 -9.38 2.54
C PHE A 32 9.29 -9.04 1.04
N LEU A 33 9.52 -10.04 0.17
CA LEU A 33 9.46 -9.83 -1.28
C LEU A 33 8.05 -9.45 -1.75
N ALA A 34 7.02 -10.01 -1.13
CA ALA A 34 5.64 -9.64 -1.41
C ALA A 34 5.36 -8.16 -1.09
N VAL A 35 5.87 -7.65 0.03
CA VAL A 35 5.77 -6.21 0.37
C VAL A 35 6.50 -5.36 -0.68
N ILE A 36 7.73 -5.74 -1.06
CA ILE A 36 8.49 -5.01 -2.08
C ILE A 36 7.74 -5.00 -3.41
N LEU A 37 7.20 -6.14 -3.84
CA LEU A 37 6.43 -6.23 -5.08
C LEU A 37 5.22 -5.30 -5.05
N GLY A 38 4.44 -5.31 -3.97
CA GLY A 38 3.29 -4.42 -3.79
C GLY A 38 3.69 -2.94 -3.84
N ALA A 39 4.80 -2.58 -3.19
CA ALA A 39 5.32 -1.22 -3.20
C ALA A 39 5.75 -0.78 -4.60
N VAL A 40 6.53 -1.61 -5.31
CA VAL A 40 7.02 -1.31 -6.67
C VAL A 40 5.88 -1.21 -7.66
N LEU A 41 4.97 -2.20 -7.68
CA LEU A 41 3.81 -2.18 -8.59
C LEU A 41 2.95 -0.94 -8.37
N THR A 42 2.65 -0.62 -7.12
CA THR A 42 1.83 0.56 -6.80
C THR A 42 2.57 1.87 -7.12
N ALA A 43 3.89 1.92 -6.92
CA ALA A 43 4.69 3.08 -7.28
C ALA A 43 4.70 3.34 -8.80
N ILE A 44 4.76 2.27 -9.61
CA ILE A 44 4.72 2.36 -11.08
C ILE A 44 3.32 2.74 -11.56
N ILE A 45 2.29 2.03 -11.07
CA ILE A 45 0.88 2.24 -11.45
C ILE A 45 0.33 3.55 -10.87
N GLN A 46 0.89 4.02 -9.74
CA GLN A 46 0.44 5.19 -8.96
C GLN A 46 -1.02 5.09 -8.47
N SER A 47 -1.53 3.86 -8.37
CA SER A 47 -2.89 3.57 -7.91
C SER A 47 -2.92 2.27 -7.11
N SER A 48 -3.07 2.39 -5.80
CA SER A 48 -3.22 1.22 -4.92
C SER A 48 -4.49 0.42 -5.22
N SER A 49 -5.58 1.10 -5.61
CA SER A 49 -6.84 0.43 -5.95
C SER A 49 -6.69 -0.47 -7.19
N VAL A 50 -5.93 -0.04 -8.19
CA VAL A 50 -5.65 -0.85 -9.38
C VAL A 50 -4.79 -2.05 -8.99
N THR A 51 -3.71 -1.84 -8.24
CA THR A 51 -2.84 -2.93 -7.77
C THR A 51 -3.63 -3.96 -6.95
N VAL A 52 -4.47 -3.49 -6.02
CA VAL A 52 -5.33 -4.36 -5.21
C VAL A 52 -6.33 -5.14 -6.08
N SER A 53 -6.92 -4.52 -7.11
CA SER A 53 -7.82 -5.20 -8.04
C SER A 53 -7.10 -6.32 -8.81
N ILE A 54 -5.85 -6.08 -9.23
CA ILE A 54 -5.00 -7.10 -9.86
C ILE A 54 -4.77 -8.27 -8.88
N MET A 55 -4.48 -7.97 -7.60
CA MET A 55 -4.28 -9.02 -6.58
C MET A 55 -5.54 -9.87 -6.38
N VAL A 56 -6.72 -9.25 -6.34
CA VAL A 56 -7.99 -9.96 -6.24
C VAL A 56 -8.20 -10.90 -7.42
N LEU A 57 -7.90 -10.44 -8.65
CA LEU A 57 -8.02 -11.27 -9.85
C LEU A 57 -7.06 -12.47 -9.83
N LEU A 58 -5.80 -12.26 -9.42
CA LEU A 58 -4.80 -13.34 -9.29
C LEU A 58 -5.18 -14.34 -8.21
N ALA A 59 -5.70 -13.88 -7.07
CA ALA A 59 -6.20 -14.75 -6.02
C ALA A 59 -7.41 -15.58 -6.47
N ASN A 60 -8.36 -14.97 -7.19
CA ASN A 60 -9.51 -15.67 -7.76
C ASN A 60 -9.12 -16.74 -8.78
N GLN A 61 -8.00 -16.56 -9.47
CA GLN A 61 -7.47 -17.54 -10.41
C GLN A 61 -6.62 -18.64 -9.75
N GLY A 62 -6.43 -18.56 -8.42
CA GLY A 62 -5.61 -19.51 -7.66
C GLY A 62 -4.10 -19.37 -7.91
N LEU A 63 -3.65 -18.29 -8.54
CA LEU A 63 -2.24 -18.01 -8.81
C LEU A 63 -1.49 -17.52 -7.56
N MET A 64 -2.21 -17.04 -6.56
CA MET A 64 -1.64 -16.47 -5.36
C MET A 64 -2.47 -16.84 -4.13
N GLY A 65 -1.79 -17.23 -3.05
CA GLY A 65 -2.41 -17.42 -1.75
C GLY A 65 -2.79 -16.10 -1.10
N MET A 66 -3.86 -16.12 -0.30
CA MET A 66 -4.38 -14.94 0.39
C MET A 66 -3.38 -14.33 1.36
N ASP A 67 -2.58 -15.18 2.05
CA ASP A 67 -1.55 -14.73 2.99
C ASP A 67 -0.51 -13.85 2.31
N ILE A 68 -0.03 -14.26 1.14
CA ILE A 68 0.91 -13.47 0.34
C ILE A 68 0.23 -12.18 -0.16
N GLY A 69 -1.04 -12.27 -0.56
CA GLY A 69 -1.84 -11.11 -0.94
C GLY A 69 -1.89 -10.03 0.14
N MET A 70 -2.00 -10.42 1.41
CA MET A 70 -1.99 -9.50 2.55
C MET A 70 -0.67 -8.71 2.66
N TYR A 71 0.48 -9.36 2.42
CA TYR A 71 1.77 -8.68 2.41
C TYR A 71 1.93 -7.74 1.21
N ILE A 72 1.38 -8.10 0.05
CA ILE A 72 1.38 -7.21 -1.12
C ILE A 72 0.57 -5.95 -0.83
N ILE A 73 -0.60 -6.08 -0.17
CA ILE A 73 -1.42 -4.94 0.26
C ILE A 73 -0.63 -4.00 1.19
N LEU A 74 0.17 -4.55 2.10
CA LEU A 74 1.05 -3.73 2.94
C LEU A 74 2.05 -2.92 2.10
N GLY A 75 2.62 -3.54 1.07
CA GLY A 75 3.50 -2.86 0.13
C GLY A 75 2.81 -1.74 -0.63
N CYS A 76 1.54 -1.94 -1.04
CA CYS A 76 0.75 -0.91 -1.71
C CYS A 76 0.64 0.38 -0.89
N ASN A 77 0.67 0.30 0.44
CA ASN A 77 0.63 1.48 1.32
C ASN A 77 1.88 2.35 1.15
N ILE A 78 3.05 1.74 1.01
CA ILE A 78 4.30 2.46 0.76
C ILE A 78 4.32 2.99 -0.67
N GLY A 79 3.97 2.15 -1.65
CA GLY A 79 3.95 2.53 -3.06
C GLY A 79 3.01 3.70 -3.37
N ALA A 80 1.88 3.79 -2.68
CA ALA A 80 0.93 4.89 -2.83
C ALA A 80 1.51 6.26 -2.45
N CYS A 81 2.57 6.30 -1.63
CA CYS A 81 3.23 7.55 -1.25
C CYS A 81 4.05 8.16 -2.40
N THR A 82 4.39 7.37 -3.42
CA THR A 82 5.24 7.81 -4.53
C THR A 82 4.65 9.01 -5.26
N SER A 83 3.34 9.04 -5.49
CA SER A 83 2.67 10.17 -6.16
C SER A 83 2.81 11.47 -5.37
N ALA A 84 2.65 11.42 -4.04
CA ALA A 84 2.84 12.58 -3.17
C ALA A 84 4.30 13.04 -3.14
N VAL A 85 5.25 12.10 -3.09
CA VAL A 85 6.68 12.40 -3.14
C VAL A 85 7.05 13.06 -4.46
N LEU A 86 6.63 12.49 -5.60
CA LEU A 86 6.90 13.06 -6.93
C LEU A 86 6.29 14.46 -7.07
N ALA A 87 5.04 14.66 -6.64
CA ALA A 87 4.39 15.96 -6.68
C ALA A 87 5.12 17.01 -5.82
N SER A 88 5.78 16.59 -4.74
CA SER A 88 6.48 17.49 -3.83
C SER A 88 7.89 17.88 -4.28
N LEU A 89 8.50 17.19 -5.27
CA LEU A 89 9.90 17.40 -5.67
C LEU A 89 10.21 18.86 -6.02
N ASN A 90 9.32 19.47 -6.81
CA ASN A 90 9.43 20.87 -7.21
C ASN A 90 8.61 21.82 -6.32
N GLY A 91 8.03 21.29 -5.23
CA GLY A 91 7.18 22.04 -4.32
C GLY A 91 7.98 22.80 -3.25
N LYS A 92 7.27 23.68 -2.54
CA LYS A 92 7.79 24.38 -1.35
C LYS A 92 8.13 23.37 -0.24
N LYS A 93 8.91 23.80 0.75
CA LYS A 93 9.37 22.94 1.85
C LYS A 93 8.22 22.29 2.63
N ASP A 94 7.11 23.02 2.82
CA ASP A 94 5.94 22.46 3.50
C ASP A 94 5.28 21.33 2.68
N ALA A 95 5.27 21.41 1.34
CA ALA A 95 4.82 20.32 0.50
C ALA A 95 5.72 19.08 0.62
N LYS A 96 7.05 19.28 0.67
CA LYS A 96 8.03 18.20 0.89
C LYS A 96 7.87 17.56 2.27
N ARG A 97 7.61 18.37 3.31
CA ARG A 97 7.32 17.86 4.67
C ARG A 97 6.03 17.04 4.69
N ALA A 98 4.96 17.53 4.05
CA ALA A 98 3.70 16.79 3.95
C ALA A 98 3.89 15.43 3.27
N ALA A 99 4.62 15.36 2.17
CA ALA A 99 4.97 14.12 1.49
C ALA A 99 5.84 13.21 2.38
N ALA A 100 6.80 13.77 3.11
CA ALA A 100 7.64 13.03 4.04
C ALA A 100 6.84 12.46 5.22
N ILE A 101 5.90 13.23 5.80
CA ILE A 101 4.98 12.75 6.85
C ILE A 101 4.18 11.56 6.31
N HIS A 102 3.61 11.67 5.12
CA HIS A 102 2.83 10.60 4.49
C HIS A 102 3.67 9.34 4.29
N LEU A 103 4.89 9.47 3.78
CA LEU A 103 5.80 8.34 3.58
C LEU A 103 6.19 7.69 4.91
N ILE A 104 6.66 8.47 5.88
CA ILE A 104 7.11 7.96 7.19
C ILE A 104 5.96 7.26 7.91
N PHE A 105 4.77 7.85 7.91
CA PHE A 105 3.57 7.27 8.49
C PHE A 105 3.25 5.89 7.90
N ASN A 106 3.26 5.77 6.56
CA ASN A 106 2.98 4.50 5.90
C ASN A 106 4.10 3.47 6.07
N VAL A 107 5.37 3.89 6.09
CA VAL A 107 6.52 3.00 6.34
C VAL A 107 6.46 2.43 7.75
N ILE A 108 6.32 3.29 8.78
CA ILE A 108 6.22 2.85 10.18
C ILE A 108 4.99 1.94 10.36
N GLY A 109 3.83 2.35 9.82
CA GLY A 109 2.62 1.56 9.88
C GLY A 109 2.76 0.20 9.20
N THR A 110 3.43 0.14 8.05
CA THR A 110 3.71 -1.12 7.35
C THR A 110 4.62 -2.02 8.18
N ILE A 111 5.67 -1.47 8.82
CA ILE A 111 6.57 -2.27 9.67
C ILE A 111 5.80 -2.88 10.85
N ILE A 112 4.97 -2.09 11.53
CA ILE A 112 4.17 -2.58 12.67
C ILE A 112 3.23 -3.70 12.22
N VAL A 113 2.46 -3.49 11.14
CA VAL A 113 1.52 -4.51 10.65
C VAL A 113 2.25 -5.72 10.08
N TYR A 114 3.42 -5.54 9.46
CA TYR A 114 4.25 -6.64 8.98
C TYR A 114 4.67 -7.57 10.13
N ILE A 115 5.08 -7.01 11.27
CA ILE A 115 5.44 -7.79 12.46
C ILE A 115 4.22 -8.57 12.98
N ILE A 116 3.05 -7.93 13.03
CA ILE A 116 1.79 -8.58 13.45
C ILE A 116 1.43 -9.71 12.49
N PHE A 117 1.54 -9.49 11.17
CA PHE A 117 1.24 -10.52 10.17
C PHE A 117 2.20 -11.71 10.25
N LYS A 118 3.47 -11.48 10.58
CA LYS A 118 4.42 -12.58 10.83
C LYS A 118 3.97 -13.51 11.95
N LEU A 119 3.21 -12.99 12.91
CA LEU A 119 2.74 -13.75 14.07
C LEU A 119 1.37 -14.39 13.83
N CYS A 120 0.46 -13.73 13.11
CA CYS A 120 -0.94 -14.13 13.08
C CYS A 120 -1.67 -13.87 11.73
N VAL A 121 -0.96 -13.87 10.59
CA VAL A 121 -1.61 -13.61 9.29
C VAL A 121 -2.71 -14.62 8.97
N HIS A 122 -2.50 -15.91 9.28
CA HIS A 122 -3.49 -16.97 9.02
C HIS A 122 -4.79 -16.71 9.82
N GLN A 123 -4.67 -16.40 11.10
CA GLN A 123 -5.83 -16.10 11.96
C GLN A 123 -6.59 -14.86 11.49
N ILE A 124 -5.86 -13.85 10.99
CA ILE A 124 -6.46 -12.63 10.43
C ILE A 124 -7.22 -12.96 9.14
N VAL A 125 -6.61 -13.73 8.24
CA VAL A 125 -7.24 -14.16 6.98
C VAL A 125 -8.47 -15.01 7.27
N ASP A 126 -8.38 -16.01 8.16
CA ASP A 126 -9.50 -16.87 8.55
C ASP A 126 -10.65 -16.06 9.15
N GLY A 127 -10.35 -15.10 10.01
CA GLY A 127 -11.34 -14.20 10.58
C GLY A 127 -12.03 -13.33 9.53
N LEU A 128 -11.27 -12.80 8.57
CA LEU A 128 -11.82 -12.04 7.46
C LEU A 128 -12.70 -12.91 6.55
N VAL A 129 -12.26 -14.12 6.23
CA VAL A 129 -13.03 -15.09 5.44
C VAL A 129 -14.33 -15.42 6.14
N TYR A 130 -14.31 -15.65 7.45
CA TYR A 130 -15.51 -15.92 8.24
C TYR A 130 -16.54 -14.77 8.14
N VAL A 131 -16.09 -13.52 8.23
CA VAL A 131 -16.95 -12.34 8.15
C VAL A 131 -17.47 -12.07 6.72
N THR A 132 -16.65 -12.35 5.71
CA THR A 132 -16.93 -11.96 4.32
C THR A 132 -17.54 -13.07 3.46
N GLY A 133 -17.62 -14.30 3.99
CA GLY A 133 -18.21 -15.44 3.30
C GLY A 133 -17.43 -15.93 2.10
N ASN A 134 -16.12 -16.13 2.20
CA ASN A 134 -15.21 -16.64 1.15
C ASN A 134 -15.14 -15.79 -0.14
N ASN A 135 -15.67 -14.59 -0.13
CA ASN A 135 -15.53 -13.67 -1.27
C ASN A 135 -14.17 -12.96 -1.21
N LEU A 136 -13.21 -13.43 -2.01
CA LEU A 136 -11.84 -12.91 -2.00
C LEU A 136 -11.76 -11.39 -2.20
N GLY A 137 -12.59 -10.83 -3.06
CA GLY A 137 -12.64 -9.39 -3.26
C GLY A 137 -13.04 -8.63 -2.00
N ARG A 138 -14.00 -9.17 -1.24
CA ARG A 138 -14.41 -8.61 0.06
C ARG A 138 -13.30 -8.78 1.10
N VAL A 139 -12.70 -9.97 1.20
CA VAL A 139 -11.56 -10.21 2.12
C VAL A 139 -10.49 -9.16 1.93
N VAL A 140 -10.05 -8.92 0.69
CA VAL A 140 -9.02 -7.95 0.36
C VAL A 140 -9.45 -6.51 0.68
N ALA A 141 -10.70 -6.15 0.35
CA ALA A 141 -11.23 -4.82 0.63
C ALA A 141 -11.31 -4.54 2.14
N TYR A 142 -11.86 -5.47 2.91
CA TYR A 142 -11.95 -5.35 4.38
C TYR A 142 -10.57 -5.36 5.03
N ALA A 143 -9.63 -6.19 4.54
CA ALA A 143 -8.25 -6.19 5.00
C ALA A 143 -7.60 -4.82 4.80
N HIS A 144 -7.74 -4.23 3.61
CA HIS A 144 -7.16 -2.94 3.29
C HIS A 144 -7.73 -1.84 4.19
N ILE A 145 -9.05 -1.82 4.40
CA ILE A 145 -9.71 -0.88 5.31
C ILE A 145 -9.23 -1.08 6.75
N ALA A 146 -9.22 -2.32 7.24
CA ALA A 146 -8.81 -2.63 8.60
C ALA A 146 -7.36 -2.21 8.87
N ILE A 147 -6.43 -2.49 7.95
CA ILE A 147 -5.04 -2.07 8.05
C ILE A 147 -4.94 -0.54 8.16
N LYS A 148 -5.68 0.21 7.33
CA LYS A 148 -5.66 1.67 7.36
C LYS A 148 -6.20 2.24 8.66
N ILE A 149 -7.34 1.74 9.14
CA ILE A 149 -7.93 2.17 10.42
C ILE A 149 -6.96 1.86 11.56
N PHE A 150 -6.40 0.66 11.60
CA PHE A 150 -5.45 0.24 12.62
C PHE A 150 -4.20 1.13 12.64
N GLN A 151 -3.61 1.43 11.46
CA GLN A 151 -2.47 2.33 11.35
C GLN A 151 -2.78 3.73 11.88
N VAL A 152 -3.96 4.28 11.54
CA VAL A 152 -4.38 5.60 12.03
C VAL A 152 -4.52 5.59 13.54
N ILE A 153 -5.22 4.61 14.12
CA ILE A 153 -5.44 4.53 15.57
C ILE A 153 -4.10 4.47 16.33
N ILE A 154 -3.16 3.65 15.86
CA ILE A 154 -1.86 3.47 16.54
C ILE A 154 -0.93 4.67 16.34
N LEU A 155 -0.87 5.23 15.13
CA LEU A 155 0.12 6.25 14.81
C LEU A 155 -0.36 7.68 15.07
N MET A 156 -1.67 7.93 15.14
CA MET A 156 -2.21 9.27 15.38
C MET A 156 -1.70 9.92 16.67
N PRO A 157 -1.58 9.21 17.80
CA PRO A 157 -0.99 9.78 19.02
C PRO A 157 0.47 10.23 18.85
N PHE A 158 1.19 9.62 17.92
CA PHE A 158 2.62 9.89 17.66
C PHE A 158 2.84 10.85 16.48
N ILE A 159 1.79 11.42 15.92
CA ILE A 159 1.89 12.27 14.73
C ILE A 159 2.82 13.47 14.94
N GLN A 160 2.83 14.07 16.13
CA GLN A 160 3.72 15.18 16.43
C GLN A 160 5.22 14.77 16.38
N GLY A 161 5.52 13.52 16.78
CA GLY A 161 6.87 12.96 16.66
C GLY A 161 7.26 12.76 15.20
N ILE A 162 6.35 12.25 14.38
CA ILE A 162 6.55 12.08 12.94
C ILE A 162 6.78 13.45 12.28
N VAL A 163 5.99 14.46 12.63
CA VAL A 163 6.17 15.83 12.13
C VAL A 163 7.54 16.38 12.51
N LYS A 164 7.96 16.24 13.78
CA LYS A 164 9.31 16.67 14.21
C LYS A 164 10.42 15.98 13.43
N LEU A 165 10.26 14.68 13.13
CA LEU A 165 11.22 13.92 12.35
C LEU A 165 11.41 14.50 10.94
N THR A 166 10.36 15.03 10.33
CA THR A 166 10.47 15.60 8.97
C THR A 166 11.31 16.87 8.92
N TYR A 167 11.42 17.62 10.02
CA TYR A 167 12.30 18.79 10.10
C TYR A 167 13.79 18.42 10.07
N LEU A 168 14.16 17.18 10.39
CA LEU A 168 15.52 16.68 10.25
C LEU A 168 15.89 16.46 8.77
N PHE A 169 14.92 16.08 7.93
CA PHE A 169 15.13 15.80 6.51
C PHE A 169 14.91 17.04 5.62
N VAL A 170 13.95 17.89 5.98
CA VAL A 170 13.59 19.07 5.21
C VAL A 170 13.86 20.35 6.02
N HIS A 171 15.07 20.90 5.87
CA HIS A 171 15.52 22.07 6.60
C HIS A 171 14.95 23.39 6.04
N GLY A 172 14.66 24.34 6.94
CA GLY A 172 14.24 25.72 6.62
C GLY A 172 12.72 25.92 6.70
N ASP A 173 12.30 27.18 6.72
CA ASP A 173 10.90 27.60 6.83
C ASP A 173 10.51 28.43 5.62
N ASP A 174 9.36 28.11 5.00
CA ASP A 174 8.81 28.86 3.86
C ASP A 174 8.00 30.09 4.30
N ARG A 175 7.74 30.24 5.63
CA ARG A 175 6.89 31.33 6.17
C ARG A 175 7.51 32.72 6.05
N LYS A 176 8.79 32.84 5.70
CA LYS A 176 9.49 34.13 5.59
C LYS A 176 9.40 34.80 4.22
N VAL A 177 8.75 34.19 3.23
CA VAL A 177 8.72 34.70 1.83
C VAL A 177 7.36 35.30 1.44
N GLY A 178 6.34 35.25 2.28
CA GLY A 178 4.95 35.53 1.87
C GLY A 178 4.28 36.78 2.44
N TYR A 179 4.96 37.72 3.12
CA TYR A 179 4.31 38.90 3.71
C TYR A 179 5.13 40.18 3.59
N ARG A 180 5.76 40.38 2.45
CA ARG A 180 6.25 41.69 2.02
C ARG A 180 5.78 41.90 0.60
N ASP A 181 5.14 43.02 0.36
CA ASP A 181 4.67 43.58 -0.90
C ASP A 181 3.21 43.29 -1.28
N SER A 182 2.31 43.84 -0.49
CA SER A 182 1.01 44.35 -0.97
C SER A 182 0.58 45.50 -0.06
N TYR A 183 1.19 46.65 -0.30
CA TYR A 183 0.66 47.97 -0.06
C TYR A 183 1.10 48.87 -1.22
#